data_522bbcafd8a76b9965f943f78b19714c
#
_entry.id   522bbcafd8a76b9965f943f78b19714c
#
_cell.length_a   1.000
_cell.length_b   1.000
_cell.length_c   1.000
_cell.angle_alpha   90.00
_cell.angle_beta   90.00
_cell.angle_gamma   90.00
#
_symmetry.space_group_name_H-M   'P 1'
#
loop_
_entity.id
_entity.type
_entity.pdbx_description
1 polymer ?
#
loop_
_entity_poly.entity_id
_entity_poly.type
_entity_poly.pdbx_seq_one_letter_code
_entity_poly.pdbx_strand_id
1 'polypeptide(L)'
;MKYYIIAGEASGDLHGSNLMRGLYKEDHEADIRFWGGDLMNDVYKEHQSGTGLVQDYKDGAIIGFVQVLLKAKTYMNRFKRCFSDITAWSPDVVILIDYPGFNFRVAEWAHNKGYKVYYYIAPKVWASREGRIKKLKAYVDKLFIVFPFEIPYFT
;
A
#
# COMPACT_ATOMS: atom_id res chain seq x y z
N MET A 1 16.04 3.89 6.59
CA MET A 1 14.93 4.61 5.96
C MET A 1 13.58 4.18 6.56
N LYS A 2 12.63 5.07 6.53
CA LYS A 2 11.26 4.80 6.98
C LYS A 2 10.37 4.49 5.78
N TYR A 3 9.77 3.30 5.80
CA TYR A 3 8.88 2.80 4.74
C TYR A 3 7.46 2.65 5.27
N TYR A 4 6.51 3.25 4.59
CA TYR A 4 5.09 3.07 4.89
C TYR A 4 4.46 2.22 3.78
N ILE A 5 4.03 1.01 4.10
CA ILE A 5 3.58 0.02 3.11
C ILE A 5 2.09 -0.24 3.29
N ILE A 6 1.33 -0.22 2.19
CA ILE A 6 -0.11 -0.44 2.22
C ILE A 6 -0.49 -1.62 1.31
N ALA A 7 -0.98 -2.69 1.93
CA ALA A 7 -1.59 -3.84 1.29
C ALA A 7 -3.01 -4.02 1.86
N GLY A 8 -3.98 -4.22 1.00
CA GLY A 8 -5.39 -4.27 1.40
C GLY A 8 -6.06 -5.64 1.25
N GLU A 9 -5.32 -6.65 0.81
CA GLU A 9 -5.85 -7.99 0.51
C GLU A 9 -4.84 -9.08 0.89
N ALA A 10 -5.31 -10.34 0.91
CA ALA A 10 -4.46 -11.48 1.24
C ALA A 10 -3.26 -11.61 0.29
N SER A 11 -3.46 -11.42 -1.01
CA SER A 11 -2.38 -11.44 -2.00
C SER A 11 -1.37 -10.34 -1.75
N GLY A 12 -1.84 -9.15 -1.39
CA GLY A 12 -0.98 -8.02 -1.03
C GLY A 12 -0.18 -8.28 0.24
N ASP A 13 -0.75 -8.96 1.22
CA ASP A 13 -0.06 -9.36 2.44
C ASP A 13 1.11 -10.31 2.12
N LEU A 14 0.89 -11.30 1.26
CA LEU A 14 1.95 -12.19 0.81
C LEU A 14 3.07 -11.44 0.08
N HIS A 15 2.73 -10.62 -0.90
CA HIS A 15 3.71 -9.84 -1.66
C HIS A 15 4.42 -8.81 -0.78
N GLY A 16 3.67 -8.19 0.13
CA GLY A 16 4.21 -7.25 1.10
C GLY A 16 5.21 -7.90 2.05
N SER A 17 4.94 -9.12 2.50
CA SER A 17 5.87 -9.85 3.36
C SER A 17 7.20 -10.13 2.65
N ASN A 18 7.15 -10.52 1.38
CA ASN A 18 8.35 -10.74 0.58
C ASN A 18 9.11 -9.44 0.31
N LEU A 19 8.40 -8.36 0.03
CA LEU A 19 9.01 -7.04 -0.11
C LEU A 19 9.71 -6.60 1.17
N MET A 20 9.07 -6.79 2.32
CA MET A 20 9.66 -6.44 3.61
C MET A 20 10.94 -7.23 3.90
N ARG A 21 10.97 -8.53 3.58
CA ARG A 21 12.21 -9.32 3.71
C ARG A 21 13.34 -8.72 2.88
N GLY A 22 13.04 -8.32 1.65
CA GLY A 22 14.03 -7.66 0.79
C GLY A 22 14.49 -6.32 1.35
N LEU A 23 13.59 -5.51 1.86
CA LEU A 23 13.92 -4.21 2.45
C LEU A 23 14.82 -4.37 3.69
N TYR A 24 14.50 -5.29 4.57
CA TYR A 24 15.34 -5.55 5.76
C TYR A 24 16.71 -6.10 5.39
N LYS A 25 16.80 -6.87 4.31
CA LYS A 25 18.08 -7.41 3.83
C LYS A 25 18.98 -6.31 3.28
N GLU A 26 18.41 -5.38 2.50
CA GLU A 26 19.17 -4.33 1.84
C GLU A 26 19.37 -3.08 2.71
N ASP A 27 18.48 -2.84 3.65
CA ASP A 27 18.53 -1.71 4.58
C ASP A 27 18.42 -2.23 6.01
N HIS A 28 19.55 -2.39 6.68
CA HIS A 28 19.59 -2.91 8.06
C HIS A 28 18.95 -2.00 9.10
N GLU A 29 18.78 -0.72 8.76
CA GLU A 29 18.12 0.27 9.59
C GLU A 29 16.68 0.56 9.14
N ALA A 30 16.12 -0.31 8.30
CA ALA A 30 14.76 -0.16 7.83
C ALA A 30 13.77 -0.11 9.00
N ASP A 31 12.97 0.93 9.01
CA ASP A 31 11.85 1.09 9.94
C ASP A 31 10.56 1.06 9.12
N ILE A 32 9.73 0.07 9.38
CA ILE A 32 8.55 -0.22 8.56
C ILE A 32 7.28 -0.08 9.40
N ARG A 33 6.32 0.66 8.86
CA ARG A 33 4.97 0.76 9.38
C ARG A 33 4.03 0.39 8.23
N PHE A 34 2.98 -0.40 8.48
CA PHE A 34 2.27 -1.01 7.36
C PHE A 34 0.80 -1.30 7.64
N TRP A 35 0.05 -1.37 6.55
CA TRP A 35 -1.28 -1.95 6.45
C TRP A 35 -1.13 -3.29 5.75
N GLY A 36 -1.64 -4.35 6.33
CA GLY A 36 -1.50 -5.69 5.76
C GLY A 36 -2.13 -6.73 6.66
N GLY A 37 -1.47 -7.85 6.84
CA GLY A 37 -1.98 -8.95 7.63
C GLY A 37 -0.90 -9.73 8.37
N ASP A 38 -1.20 -10.99 8.65
CA ASP A 38 -0.34 -11.84 9.50
C ASP A 38 1.03 -12.10 8.90
N LEU A 39 1.12 -12.28 7.57
CA LEU A 39 2.40 -12.57 6.90
C LEU A 39 3.36 -11.40 7.01
N MET A 40 2.89 -10.19 6.74
CA MET A 40 3.70 -8.98 6.90
C MET A 40 4.07 -8.76 8.36
N ASN A 41 3.13 -8.99 9.28
CA ASN A 41 3.36 -8.81 10.70
C ASN A 41 4.39 -9.81 11.26
N ASP A 42 4.39 -11.04 10.77
CA ASP A 42 5.39 -12.04 11.15
C ASP A 42 6.80 -11.61 10.74
N VAL A 43 6.96 -11.10 9.53
CA VAL A 43 8.25 -10.56 9.07
C VAL A 43 8.67 -9.36 9.91
N TYR A 44 7.73 -8.46 10.21
CA TYR A 44 8.01 -7.31 11.07
C TYR A 44 8.57 -7.74 12.44
N LYS A 45 7.92 -8.70 13.07
CA LYS A 45 8.33 -9.19 14.40
C LYS A 45 9.69 -9.87 14.41
N GLU A 46 10.13 -10.44 13.28
CA GLU A 46 11.46 -11.03 13.15
C GLU A 46 12.58 -9.97 13.16
N HIS A 47 12.26 -8.72 12.78
CA HIS A 47 13.25 -7.67 12.56
C HIS A 47 13.11 -6.46 13.46
N GLN A 48 11.89 -6.16 13.91
CA GLN A 48 11.60 -4.98 14.72
C GLN A 48 10.77 -5.35 15.95
N SER A 49 10.93 -4.58 17.02
CA SER A 49 10.08 -4.66 18.19
C SER A 49 9.01 -3.57 18.15
N GLY A 50 7.92 -3.79 18.88
CA GLY A 50 6.81 -2.85 18.92
C GLY A 50 5.68 -3.22 17.99
N THR A 51 4.94 -2.22 17.50
CA THR A 51 3.78 -2.41 16.63
C THR A 51 3.95 -1.62 15.34
N GLY A 52 4.18 -2.33 14.24
CA GLY A 52 4.24 -1.73 12.90
C GLY A 52 2.93 -1.84 12.12
N LEU A 53 2.08 -2.79 12.48
CA LEU A 53 0.78 -3.00 11.84
C LEU A 53 -0.20 -1.92 12.28
N VAL A 54 -0.61 -1.09 11.34
CA VAL A 54 -1.60 -0.01 11.58
C VAL A 54 -3.01 -0.52 11.41
N GLN A 55 -3.26 -1.31 10.37
CA GLN A 55 -4.57 -1.82 10.02
C GLN A 55 -4.44 -3.20 9.39
N ASP A 56 -5.16 -4.19 9.92
CA ASP A 56 -5.27 -5.51 9.33
C ASP A 56 -6.35 -5.49 8.25
N TYR A 57 -6.04 -6.05 7.06
CA TYR A 57 -7.01 -6.08 5.96
C TYR A 57 -8.27 -6.88 6.31
N LYS A 58 -8.16 -7.86 7.21
CA LYS A 58 -9.29 -8.68 7.67
C LYS A 58 -10.32 -7.88 8.44
N ASP A 59 -9.93 -6.82 9.11
CA ASP A 59 -10.83 -5.96 9.89
C ASP A 59 -11.78 -5.16 9.00
N GLY A 60 -11.55 -5.15 7.69
CA GLY A 60 -12.43 -4.51 6.73
C GLY A 60 -13.43 -5.43 6.05
N ALA A 61 -13.40 -6.73 6.34
CA ALA A 61 -14.34 -7.70 5.79
C ALA A 61 -15.71 -7.51 6.43
N ILE A 62 -16.57 -6.72 5.78
CA ILE A 62 -17.92 -6.45 6.25
C ILE A 62 -18.89 -7.32 5.47
N ILE A 63 -19.68 -8.14 6.18
CA ILE A 63 -20.63 -9.08 5.61
C ILE A 63 -22.05 -8.62 5.96
N GLY A 64 -22.90 -8.34 4.94
CA GLY A 64 -24.34 -8.09 5.14
C GLY A 64 -24.87 -6.77 4.60
N PHE A 65 -26.17 -6.69 4.45
CA PHE A 65 -26.91 -5.61 3.76
C PHE A 65 -26.86 -4.26 4.49
N VAL A 66 -27.02 -4.28 5.79
CA VAL A 66 -27.04 -3.06 6.64
C VAL A 66 -25.69 -2.34 6.59
N GLN A 67 -24.67 -3.06 6.20
CA GLN A 67 -23.31 -2.59 6.22
C GLN A 67 -22.88 -1.87 4.94
N VAL A 68 -23.68 -1.92 3.87
CA VAL A 68 -23.37 -1.17 2.62
C VAL A 68 -23.35 0.34 2.89
N LEU A 69 -24.28 0.85 3.70
CA LEU A 69 -24.31 2.26 4.08
C LEU A 69 -23.20 2.62 5.07
N LEU A 70 -22.88 1.71 5.99
CA LEU A 70 -21.77 1.87 6.94
C LEU A 70 -20.41 1.74 6.26
N LYS A 71 -20.35 1.01 5.14
CA LYS A 71 -19.12 0.78 4.38
C LYS A 71 -18.53 2.09 3.83
N ALA A 72 -19.36 2.99 3.31
CA ALA A 72 -18.90 4.28 2.80
C ALA A 72 -18.26 5.12 3.90
N LYS A 73 -18.87 5.19 5.08
CA LYS A 73 -18.33 5.90 6.24
C LYS A 73 -17.04 5.26 6.75
N THR A 74 -17.00 3.94 6.83
CA THR A 74 -15.80 3.18 7.24
C THR A 74 -14.67 3.42 6.25
N TYR A 75 -14.96 3.42 4.94
CA TYR A 75 -13.99 3.66 3.89
C TYR A 75 -13.39 5.07 4.00
N MET A 76 -14.21 6.08 4.21
CA MET A 76 -13.75 7.45 4.41
C MET A 76 -12.91 7.60 5.68
N ASN A 77 -13.30 6.93 6.76
CA ASN A 77 -12.55 6.93 8.00
C ASN A 77 -11.16 6.29 7.84
N ARG A 78 -11.04 5.27 6.98
CA ARG A 78 -9.75 4.64 6.66
C ARG A 78 -8.81 5.60 5.95
N PHE A 79 -9.30 6.40 5.02
CA PHE A 79 -8.48 7.43 4.39
C PHE A 79 -7.98 8.45 5.40
N LYS A 80 -8.87 8.93 6.27
CA LYS A 80 -8.49 9.87 7.33
C LYS A 80 -7.44 9.28 8.26
N ARG A 81 -7.63 8.04 8.67
CA ARG A 81 -6.67 7.32 9.53
C ARG A 81 -5.33 7.16 8.82
N CYS A 82 -5.34 6.73 7.56
CA CYS A 82 -4.13 6.56 6.76
C CYS A 82 -3.36 7.86 6.62
N PHE A 83 -4.02 8.92 6.23
CA PHE A 83 -3.40 10.22 6.02
C PHE A 83 -2.85 10.82 7.32
N SER A 84 -3.60 10.71 8.40
CA SER A 84 -3.14 11.15 9.72
C SER A 84 -1.93 10.37 10.20
N ASP A 85 -1.93 9.06 10.00
CA ASP A 85 -0.86 8.18 10.44
C ASP A 85 0.42 8.44 9.64
N ILE A 86 0.32 8.58 8.31
CA ILE A 86 1.45 8.92 7.46
C ILE A 86 2.05 10.27 7.86
N THR A 87 1.19 11.26 8.07
CA THR A 87 1.63 12.61 8.45
C THR A 87 2.35 12.60 9.79
N ALA A 88 1.81 11.89 10.78
CA ALA A 88 2.40 11.81 12.12
C ALA A 88 3.74 11.06 12.10
N TRP A 89 3.85 10.00 11.31
CA TRP A 89 5.06 9.18 11.26
C TRP A 89 6.13 9.73 10.32
N SER A 90 5.73 10.44 9.29
CA SER A 90 6.60 11.08 8.30
C SER A 90 7.60 10.12 7.66
N PRO A 91 7.12 9.17 6.83
CA PRO A 91 7.99 8.20 6.16
C PRO A 91 8.86 8.84 5.08
N ASP A 92 9.95 8.17 4.72
CA ASP A 92 10.79 8.55 3.58
C ASP A 92 10.15 8.14 2.26
N VAL A 93 9.41 7.02 2.25
CA VAL A 93 8.71 6.54 1.05
C VAL A 93 7.41 5.83 1.44
N VAL A 94 6.39 6.02 0.62
CA VAL A 94 5.11 5.31 0.70
C VAL A 94 5.10 4.26 -0.40
N ILE A 95 4.95 2.99 -0.04
CA ILE A 95 4.92 1.86 -0.99
C ILE A 95 3.51 1.28 -1.00
N LEU A 96 2.90 1.27 -2.18
CA LEU A 96 1.55 0.79 -2.39
C LEU A 96 1.59 -0.55 -3.11
N ILE A 97 0.80 -1.52 -2.63
CA ILE A 97 0.75 -2.85 -3.21
C ILE A 97 -0.66 -3.11 -3.73
N ASP A 98 -0.83 -3.20 -5.06
CA ASP A 98 -2.11 -3.42 -5.72
C ASP A 98 -3.23 -2.57 -5.10
N TYR A 99 -4.41 -3.13 -4.83
CA TYR A 99 -5.53 -2.47 -4.16
C TYR A 99 -5.89 -1.10 -4.75
N PRO A 100 -6.26 -1.03 -6.04
CA PRO A 100 -6.28 0.23 -6.79
C PRO A 100 -7.28 1.25 -6.29
N GLY A 101 -8.46 0.83 -5.85
CA GLY A 101 -9.49 1.76 -5.38
C GLY A 101 -9.04 2.65 -4.23
N PHE A 102 -8.31 2.08 -3.28
CA PHE A 102 -7.78 2.80 -2.13
C PHE A 102 -6.41 3.42 -2.45
N ASN A 103 -5.51 2.64 -3.01
CA ASN A 103 -4.12 3.05 -3.17
C ASN A 103 -3.91 4.17 -4.20
N PHE A 104 -4.74 4.31 -5.22
CA PHE A 104 -4.64 5.45 -6.13
C PHE A 104 -4.93 6.78 -5.42
N ARG A 105 -5.89 6.79 -4.51
CA ARG A 105 -6.18 7.99 -3.71
C ARG A 105 -5.07 8.32 -2.73
N VAL A 106 -4.48 7.29 -2.14
CA VAL A 106 -3.30 7.47 -1.26
C VAL A 106 -2.13 8.01 -2.07
N ALA A 107 -1.90 7.48 -3.28
CA ALA A 107 -0.84 7.94 -4.18
C ALA A 107 -0.98 9.43 -4.51
N GLU A 108 -2.17 9.86 -4.89
CA GLU A 108 -2.45 11.27 -5.19
C GLU A 108 -2.20 12.16 -3.99
N TRP A 109 -2.76 11.78 -2.83
CA TRP A 109 -2.58 12.55 -1.60
C TRP A 109 -1.10 12.63 -1.18
N ALA A 110 -0.39 11.50 -1.20
CA ALA A 110 1.00 11.45 -0.79
C ALA A 110 1.90 12.25 -1.73
N HIS A 111 1.68 12.13 -3.04
CA HIS A 111 2.41 12.91 -4.03
C HIS A 111 2.20 14.41 -3.81
N ASN A 112 0.95 14.85 -3.60
CA ASN A 112 0.63 16.26 -3.37
C ASN A 112 1.22 16.81 -2.07
N LYS A 113 1.50 15.94 -1.09
CA LYS A 113 2.14 16.31 0.16
C LYS A 113 3.68 16.23 0.10
N GLY A 114 4.24 15.83 -1.05
CA GLY A 114 5.68 15.77 -1.25
C GLY A 114 6.36 14.46 -0.86
N TYR A 115 5.60 13.42 -0.54
CA TYR A 115 6.16 12.10 -0.26
C TYR A 115 6.56 11.39 -1.55
N LYS A 116 7.62 10.57 -1.48
CA LYS A 116 7.94 9.62 -2.56
C LYS A 116 6.93 8.48 -2.55
N VAL A 117 6.41 8.14 -3.71
CA VAL A 117 5.40 7.10 -3.88
C VAL A 117 5.91 6.03 -4.82
N TYR A 118 6.04 4.79 -4.31
CA TYR A 118 6.40 3.62 -5.10
C TYR A 118 5.18 2.71 -5.18
N TYR A 119 4.92 2.19 -6.36
CA TYR A 119 3.83 1.22 -6.57
C TYR A 119 4.44 -0.14 -6.89
N TYR A 120 4.23 -1.09 -5.98
CA TYR A 120 4.69 -2.47 -6.13
C TYR A 120 3.50 -3.35 -6.52
N ILE A 121 3.65 -4.15 -7.56
CA ILE A 121 2.58 -4.92 -8.19
C ILE A 121 1.47 -3.98 -8.66
N ALA A 122 1.71 -3.38 -9.83
CA ALA A 122 0.79 -2.45 -10.44
C ALA A 122 -0.59 -3.10 -10.68
N PRO A 123 -1.66 -2.34 -10.49
CA PRO A 123 -3.00 -2.80 -10.88
C PRO A 123 -3.02 -3.21 -12.34
N LYS A 124 -3.87 -4.19 -12.68
CA LYS A 124 -4.02 -4.68 -14.06
C LYS A 124 -4.78 -3.67 -14.91
N VAL A 125 -4.14 -2.54 -15.21
CA VAL A 125 -4.76 -1.45 -15.99
C VAL A 125 -5.09 -1.83 -17.41
N TRP A 126 -4.29 -2.75 -18.00
CA TRP A 126 -4.55 -3.29 -19.34
C TRP A 126 -5.83 -4.13 -19.39
N ALA A 127 -6.29 -4.67 -18.27
CA ALA A 127 -7.52 -5.45 -18.17
C ALA A 127 -8.71 -4.61 -17.68
N SER A 128 -8.51 -3.34 -17.30
CA SER A 128 -9.60 -2.52 -16.73
C SER A 128 -9.68 -1.12 -17.32
N ARG A 129 -8.89 -0.15 -16.88
CA ARG A 129 -9.06 1.27 -17.26
C ARG A 129 -7.75 1.95 -17.57
N GLU A 130 -7.60 2.46 -18.79
CA GLU A 130 -6.43 3.23 -19.21
C GLU A 130 -6.21 4.53 -18.41
N GLY A 131 -7.27 5.10 -17.84
CA GLY A 131 -7.16 6.26 -16.96
C GLY A 131 -6.25 6.04 -15.76
N ARG A 132 -6.08 4.79 -15.33
CA ARG A 132 -5.15 4.43 -14.26
C ARG A 132 -3.70 4.64 -14.64
N ILE A 133 -3.34 4.50 -15.93
CA ILE A 133 -1.98 4.77 -16.42
C ILE A 133 -1.63 6.23 -16.19
N LYS A 134 -2.53 7.14 -16.51
CA LYS A 134 -2.33 8.58 -16.29
C LYS A 134 -2.08 8.90 -14.81
N LYS A 135 -2.84 8.26 -13.92
CA LYS A 135 -2.64 8.41 -12.47
C LYS A 135 -1.31 7.86 -12.00
N LEU A 136 -0.91 6.69 -12.51
CA LEU A 136 0.40 6.12 -12.19
C LEU A 136 1.53 7.05 -12.62
N LYS A 137 1.47 7.58 -13.84
CA LYS A 137 2.48 8.52 -14.34
C LYS A 137 2.51 9.82 -13.55
N ALA A 138 1.36 10.32 -13.09
CA ALA A 138 1.26 11.58 -12.38
C ALA A 138 1.71 11.49 -10.92
N TYR A 139 1.39 10.39 -10.22
CA TYR A 139 1.52 10.31 -8.78
C TYR A 139 2.53 9.28 -8.26
N VAL A 140 3.09 8.43 -9.12
CA VAL A 140 3.98 7.34 -8.73
C VAL A 140 5.40 7.60 -9.23
N ASP A 141 6.36 7.62 -8.30
CA ASP A 141 7.78 7.86 -8.63
C ASP A 141 8.45 6.62 -9.20
N LYS A 142 8.09 5.42 -8.69
CA LYS A 142 8.60 4.14 -9.19
C LYS A 142 7.50 3.10 -9.25
N LEU A 143 7.49 2.34 -10.34
CA LEU A 143 6.53 1.27 -10.58
C LEU A 143 7.29 -0.07 -10.70
N PHE A 144 6.88 -1.06 -9.91
CA PHE A 144 7.41 -2.41 -9.95
C PHE A 144 6.33 -3.35 -10.50
N ILE A 145 6.62 -4.04 -11.59
CA ILE A 145 5.66 -4.88 -12.32
C ILE A 145 5.83 -6.35 -12.00
N VAL A 146 4.76 -7.13 -12.19
CA VAL A 146 4.75 -8.58 -11.95
C VAL A 146 5.10 -9.35 -13.23
N PHE A 147 4.54 -8.93 -14.37
CA PHE A 147 4.72 -9.62 -15.65
C PHE A 147 5.58 -8.80 -16.62
N PRO A 148 6.58 -9.41 -17.28
CA PRO A 148 7.44 -8.68 -18.23
C PRO A 148 6.68 -8.02 -19.38
N PHE A 149 5.55 -8.58 -19.83
CA PHE A 149 4.76 -7.99 -20.93
C PHE A 149 4.11 -6.64 -20.54
N GLU A 150 4.04 -6.34 -19.27
CA GLU A 150 3.52 -5.05 -18.79
C GLU A 150 4.50 -3.90 -19.03
N ILE A 151 5.77 -4.20 -19.24
CA ILE A 151 6.81 -3.16 -19.44
C ILE A 151 6.47 -2.22 -20.61
N PRO A 152 6.17 -2.70 -21.84
CA PRO A 152 5.81 -1.80 -22.94
C PRO A 152 4.52 -1.02 -22.67
N TYR A 153 3.61 -1.59 -21.92
CA TYR A 153 2.32 -0.96 -21.62
C TYR A 153 2.47 0.26 -20.72
N PHE A 154 3.41 0.21 -19.76
CA PHE A 154 3.63 1.29 -18.78
C PHE A 154 4.70 2.29 -19.21
N THR A 155 5.44 1.99 -20.23
CA THR A 155 6.41 2.93 -20.80
C THR A 155 5.78 3.80 -21.88
#